data_0ead85fea90de51505d202dc9728d389
#
_entry.id   0ead85fea90de51505d202dc9728d389
#
_cell.length_a   1.000
_cell.length_b   1.000
_cell.length_c   1.000
_cell.angle_alpha   90.00
_cell.angle_beta   90.00
_cell.angle_gamma   90.00
#
_symmetry.space_group_name_H-M   'P 1'
#
loop_
_entity.id
_entity.type
_entity.pdbx_description
1 polymer ?
#
loop_
_entity_poly.entity_id
_entity_poly.type
_entity_poly.pdbx_seq_one_letter_code
_entity_poly.pdbx_strand_id
1 'polypeptide(L)'
;MNRKRSKARIDRKMLMVHPNAAAIDVGATMHMAAVRADRTPEPVRSFGTFTTDLHRLVDGFTECGVETVVMESTSVYWIPIFELLDARGFSVFLVNARDAKHVPGRKTDVSDAQWLQRLHSYGLLRASFRPKGQIAELRAYVRQRERLLGAV
;
A
#
# COMPACT_ATOMS: atom_id res chain seq x y z
N MET A 1 -17.15 -30.73 -14.85
CA MET A 1 -16.64 -29.94 -15.99
C MET A 1 -17.06 -28.48 -15.97
N ASN A 2 -18.24 -28.16 -15.48
CA ASN A 2 -18.76 -26.79 -15.50
C ASN A 2 -18.22 -25.86 -14.40
N ARG A 3 -17.71 -26.41 -13.28
CA ARG A 3 -17.21 -25.62 -12.13
C ARG A 3 -15.93 -24.84 -12.44
N LYS A 4 -14.98 -25.41 -13.20
CA LYS A 4 -13.75 -24.71 -13.59
C LYS A 4 -14.00 -23.61 -14.62
N ARG A 5 -14.98 -23.79 -15.52
CA ARG A 5 -15.35 -22.79 -16.51
C ARG A 5 -16.13 -21.62 -15.91
N SER A 6 -16.99 -21.87 -14.91
CA SER A 6 -17.75 -20.81 -14.23
C SER A 6 -16.85 -19.99 -13.30
N LYS A 7 -15.86 -20.60 -12.64
CA LYS A 7 -14.88 -19.91 -11.81
C LYS A 7 -13.95 -19.02 -12.65
N ALA A 8 -13.48 -19.50 -13.80
CA ALA A 8 -12.72 -18.71 -14.75
C ALA A 8 -13.54 -17.56 -15.36
N ARG A 9 -14.87 -17.74 -15.53
CA ARG A 9 -15.77 -16.67 -15.98
C ARG A 9 -16.00 -15.59 -14.91
N ILE A 10 -16.07 -15.97 -13.63
CA ILE A 10 -16.21 -15.03 -12.52
C ILE A 10 -14.93 -14.21 -12.38
N ASP A 11 -13.76 -14.84 -12.46
CA ASP A 11 -12.46 -14.16 -12.42
C ASP A 11 -12.25 -13.20 -13.59
N ARG A 12 -12.74 -13.56 -14.80
CA ARG A 12 -12.70 -12.68 -15.97
C ARG A 12 -13.68 -11.51 -15.89
N LYS A 13 -14.75 -11.61 -15.08
CA LYS A 13 -15.71 -10.53 -14.88
C LYS A 13 -15.27 -9.53 -13.83
N MET A 14 -14.32 -9.90 -12.94
CA MET A 14 -13.72 -8.96 -12.02
C MET A 14 -12.62 -8.18 -12.75
N LEU A 15 -13.02 -7.08 -13.38
CA LEU A 15 -12.09 -6.18 -14.02
C LEU A 15 -11.27 -5.46 -12.96
N MET A 16 -9.96 -5.39 -13.15
CA MET A 16 -9.09 -4.59 -12.31
C MET A 16 -9.41 -3.10 -12.49
N VAL A 17 -9.80 -2.46 -11.40
CA VAL A 17 -10.01 -1.01 -11.36
C VAL A 17 -8.66 -0.29 -11.43
N HIS A 18 -7.65 -0.86 -10.77
CA HIS A 18 -6.29 -0.33 -10.74
C HIS A 18 -5.30 -1.42 -11.19
N PRO A 19 -5.07 -1.58 -12.51
CA PRO A 19 -4.18 -2.63 -13.00
C PRO A 19 -2.70 -2.41 -12.64
N ASN A 20 -2.31 -1.18 -12.33
CA ASN A 20 -0.94 -0.80 -11.97
C ASN A 20 -0.86 -0.43 -10.49
N ALA A 21 -1.47 -1.26 -9.65
CA ALA A 21 -1.56 -1.03 -8.22
C ALA A 21 -0.42 -1.72 -7.46
N ALA A 22 0.06 -1.03 -6.44
CA ALA A 22 0.96 -1.59 -5.44
C ALA A 22 0.38 -1.36 -4.04
N ALA A 23 0.98 -1.99 -3.06
CA ALA A 23 0.61 -1.81 -1.66
C ALA A 23 1.84 -1.78 -0.77
N ILE A 24 1.73 -1.07 0.34
CA ILE A 24 2.75 -1.03 1.38
C ILE A 24 2.09 -1.30 2.74
N ASP A 25 2.55 -2.33 3.40
CA ASP A 25 2.28 -2.55 4.82
C ASP A 25 3.35 -1.79 5.60
N VAL A 26 2.94 -0.65 6.18
CA VAL A 26 3.85 0.31 6.79
C VAL A 26 4.18 -0.10 8.21
N GLY A 27 5.47 -0.20 8.52
CA GLY A 27 5.97 -0.46 9.85
C GLY A 27 6.91 0.63 10.35
N ALA A 28 7.22 0.60 11.65
CA ALA A 28 8.10 1.58 12.28
C ALA A 28 9.55 1.44 11.80
N THR A 29 10.02 0.22 11.58
CA THR A 29 11.42 -0.08 11.23
C THR A 29 11.57 -0.74 9.87
N MET A 30 10.48 -1.26 9.32
CA MET A 30 10.48 -1.96 8.06
C MET A 30 9.13 -1.82 7.37
N HIS A 31 9.17 -1.60 6.06
CA HIS A 31 8.00 -1.62 5.20
C HIS A 31 7.99 -2.88 4.34
N MET A 32 6.82 -3.49 4.19
CA MET A 32 6.60 -4.57 3.22
C MET A 32 5.87 -4.01 2.02
N ALA A 33 6.48 -4.12 0.85
CA ALA A 33 5.91 -3.63 -0.39
C ALA A 33 5.52 -4.79 -1.30
N ALA A 34 4.36 -4.69 -1.94
CA ALA A 34 3.89 -5.68 -2.89
C ALA A 34 3.46 -5.01 -4.20
N VAL A 35 3.87 -5.62 -5.29
CA VAL A 35 3.42 -5.29 -6.63
C VAL A 35 2.65 -6.47 -7.22
N ARG A 36 2.02 -6.27 -8.36
CA ARG A 36 1.34 -7.34 -9.08
C ARG A 36 2.33 -8.46 -9.40
N ALA A 37 1.91 -9.71 -9.19
CA ALA A 37 2.79 -10.88 -9.22
C ALA A 37 3.49 -11.10 -10.56
N ASP A 38 2.92 -10.60 -11.66
CA ASP A 38 3.48 -10.75 -13.01
C ASP A 38 4.50 -9.66 -13.39
N ARG A 39 4.76 -8.69 -12.51
CA ARG A 39 5.63 -7.55 -12.81
C ARG A 39 7.10 -7.77 -12.49
N THR A 40 7.39 -8.70 -11.60
CA THR A 40 8.75 -8.98 -11.14
C THR A 40 8.83 -10.39 -10.54
N PRO A 41 10.02 -11.05 -10.57
CA PRO A 41 10.21 -12.33 -9.89
C PRO A 41 10.02 -12.26 -8.37
N GLU A 42 10.23 -11.10 -7.77
CA GLU A 42 10.04 -10.86 -6.33
C GLU A 42 8.95 -9.83 -6.09
N PRO A 43 7.66 -10.21 -6.17
CA PRO A 43 6.57 -9.26 -6.05
C PRO A 43 6.37 -8.70 -4.65
N VAL A 44 6.89 -9.36 -3.63
CA VAL A 44 6.88 -8.87 -2.24
C VAL A 44 8.31 -8.67 -1.77
N ARG A 45 8.62 -7.47 -1.31
CA ARG A 45 9.95 -7.11 -0.84
C ARG A 45 9.86 -6.29 0.45
N SER A 46 10.84 -6.48 1.33
CA SER A 46 11.00 -5.66 2.52
C SER A 46 12.00 -4.54 2.28
N PHE A 47 11.73 -3.39 2.88
CA PHE A 47 12.61 -2.21 2.83
C PHE A 47 12.72 -1.62 4.22
N GLY A 48 13.88 -1.07 4.54
CA GLY A 48 14.05 -0.26 5.74
C GLY A 48 13.30 1.07 5.64
N THR A 49 13.45 1.91 6.64
CA THR A 49 12.76 3.20 6.74
C THR A 49 13.68 4.40 6.61
N PHE A 50 14.96 4.19 6.34
CA PHE A 50 15.89 5.28 6.04
C PHE A 50 15.57 5.87 4.66
N THR A 51 15.99 7.11 4.46
CA THR A 51 15.71 7.84 3.21
C THR A 51 16.16 7.06 1.97
N THR A 52 17.35 6.45 2.01
CA THR A 52 17.86 5.63 0.90
C THR A 52 17.00 4.40 0.64
N ASP A 53 16.46 3.78 1.69
CA ASP A 53 15.57 2.63 1.57
C ASP A 53 14.25 3.03 0.91
N LEU A 54 13.69 4.18 1.29
CA LEU A 54 12.45 4.70 0.72
C LEU A 54 12.62 5.02 -0.78
N HIS A 55 13.75 5.58 -1.17
CA HIS A 55 14.04 5.82 -2.58
C HIS A 55 14.15 4.52 -3.37
N ARG A 56 14.79 3.50 -2.81
CA ARG A 56 14.87 2.17 -3.44
C ARG A 56 13.50 1.53 -3.62
N LEU A 57 12.63 1.67 -2.63
CA LEU A 57 11.27 1.17 -2.70
C LEU A 57 10.51 1.85 -3.86
N VAL A 58 10.57 3.17 -3.92
CA VAL A 58 9.86 3.94 -4.96
C VAL A 58 10.47 3.68 -6.35
N ASP A 59 11.79 3.54 -6.46
CA ASP A 59 12.44 3.15 -7.71
C ASP A 59 11.94 1.78 -8.19
N GLY A 60 11.79 0.82 -7.28
CA GLY A 60 11.24 -0.49 -7.59
C GLY A 60 9.80 -0.40 -8.12
N PHE A 61 8.98 0.47 -7.56
CA PHE A 61 7.63 0.71 -8.05
C PHE A 61 7.65 1.32 -9.46
N THR A 62 8.53 2.26 -9.70
CA THR A 62 8.69 2.87 -11.03
C THR A 62 9.09 1.82 -12.07
N GLU A 63 10.03 0.96 -11.76
CA GLU A 63 10.47 -0.13 -12.64
C GLU A 63 9.35 -1.13 -12.96
N CYS A 64 8.45 -1.36 -12.00
CA CYS A 64 7.31 -2.25 -12.17
C CYS A 64 6.09 -1.59 -12.84
N GLY A 65 6.18 -0.32 -13.22
CA GLY A 65 5.09 0.41 -13.87
C GLY A 65 3.93 0.74 -12.95
N VAL A 66 4.17 0.89 -11.65
CA VAL A 66 3.15 1.23 -10.67
C VAL A 66 2.69 2.67 -10.84
N GLU A 67 1.40 2.89 -10.78
CA GLU A 67 0.78 4.23 -10.85
C GLU A 67 0.07 4.61 -9.56
N THR A 68 -0.50 3.65 -8.85
CA THR A 68 -1.26 3.89 -7.63
C THR A 68 -0.82 2.95 -6.52
N VAL A 69 -0.75 3.47 -5.31
CA VAL A 69 -0.25 2.75 -4.14
C VAL A 69 -1.25 2.90 -3.01
N VAL A 70 -1.61 1.79 -2.38
CA VAL A 70 -2.34 1.81 -1.12
C VAL A 70 -1.38 1.51 0.02
N MET A 71 -1.53 2.23 1.11
CA MET A 71 -0.75 2.02 2.33
C MET A 71 -1.67 1.69 3.49
N GLU A 72 -1.27 0.72 4.28
CA GLU A 72 -1.88 0.42 5.57
C GLU A 72 -0.91 0.85 6.66
N SER A 73 -1.40 1.63 7.63
CA SER A 73 -0.60 2.04 8.78
C SER A 73 -1.49 2.25 9.99
N THR A 74 -1.03 1.80 11.16
CA THR A 74 -1.68 2.05 12.45
C THR A 74 -1.12 3.28 13.15
N SER A 75 -0.14 3.94 12.57
CA SER A 75 0.58 5.08 13.18
C SER A 75 0.90 6.12 12.12
N VAL A 76 1.87 6.98 12.41
CA VAL A 76 2.29 8.08 11.54
C VAL A 76 3.50 7.73 10.64
N TYR A 77 3.98 6.49 10.68
CA TYR A 77 5.17 6.07 9.92
C TYR A 77 4.94 6.05 8.40
N TRP A 78 3.71 6.18 7.94
CA TRP A 78 3.37 6.29 6.52
C TRP A 78 3.74 7.65 5.92
N ILE A 79 3.94 8.70 6.73
CA ILE A 79 4.10 10.07 6.24
C ILE A 79 5.34 10.24 5.37
N PRO A 80 6.55 9.81 5.77
CA PRO A 80 7.74 9.98 4.92
C PRO A 80 7.63 9.29 3.57
N ILE A 81 7.15 8.04 3.55
CA ILE A 81 6.99 7.31 2.28
C ILE A 81 5.87 7.91 1.43
N PHE A 82 4.80 8.39 2.04
CA PHE A 82 3.73 9.09 1.34
C PHE A 82 4.28 10.33 0.62
N GLU A 83 5.05 11.15 1.31
CA GLU A 83 5.61 12.38 0.74
C GLU A 83 6.48 12.09 -0.48
N LEU A 84 7.30 11.06 -0.41
CA LEU A 84 8.16 10.67 -1.52
C LEU A 84 7.35 10.17 -2.71
N LEU A 85 6.36 9.31 -2.46
CA LEU A 85 5.48 8.80 -3.51
C LEU A 85 4.68 9.92 -4.18
N ASP A 86 4.13 10.81 -3.38
CA ASP A 86 3.36 11.96 -3.88
C ASP A 86 4.23 12.90 -4.73
N ALA A 87 5.44 13.20 -4.26
CA ALA A 87 6.41 14.02 -4.98
C ALA A 87 6.82 13.41 -6.32
N ARG A 88 6.83 12.09 -6.43
CA ARG A 88 7.17 11.38 -7.67
C ARG A 88 5.98 11.04 -8.54
N GLY A 89 4.80 11.57 -8.22
CA GLY A 89 3.62 11.52 -9.08
C GLY A 89 2.72 10.30 -8.91
N PHE A 90 2.94 9.48 -7.89
CA PHE A 90 2.05 8.35 -7.60
C PHE A 90 0.74 8.81 -6.99
N SER A 91 -0.34 8.11 -7.33
CA SER A 91 -1.63 8.28 -6.66
C SER A 91 -1.65 7.40 -5.41
N VAL A 92 -1.73 8.00 -4.23
CA VAL A 92 -1.57 7.28 -2.97
C VAL A 92 -2.86 7.30 -2.16
N PHE A 93 -3.21 6.14 -1.62
CA PHE A 93 -4.36 5.96 -0.75
C PHE A 93 -3.89 5.39 0.60
N LEU A 94 -4.55 5.81 1.66
CA LEU A 94 -4.32 5.28 3.00
C LEU A 94 -5.56 4.51 3.45
N VAL A 95 -5.35 3.32 4.02
CA VAL A 95 -6.42 2.47 4.53
C VAL A 95 -6.11 2.06 5.96
N ASN A 96 -7.17 1.92 6.75
CA ASN A 96 -7.07 1.36 8.09
C ASN A 96 -6.98 -0.17 7.99
N ALA A 97 -6.12 -0.77 8.81
CA ALA A 97 -5.97 -2.23 8.91
C ALA A 97 -7.29 -2.96 9.14
N ARG A 98 -8.17 -2.36 9.95
CA ARG A 98 -9.51 -2.92 10.24
C ARG A 98 -10.32 -3.10 8.97
N ASP A 99 -10.32 -2.14 8.06
CA ASP A 99 -11.11 -2.19 6.83
C ASP A 99 -10.57 -3.25 5.86
N ALA A 100 -9.25 -3.40 5.78
CA ALA A 100 -8.62 -4.43 4.95
C ALA A 100 -8.91 -5.85 5.45
N LYS A 101 -9.01 -6.06 6.77
CA LYS A 101 -9.27 -7.37 7.37
C LYS A 101 -10.72 -7.84 7.18
N HIS A 102 -11.66 -6.95 6.96
CA HIS A 102 -13.09 -7.30 6.82
C HIS A 102 -13.46 -7.79 5.42
N VAL A 103 -12.57 -7.72 4.45
CA VAL A 103 -12.86 -8.24 3.11
C VAL A 103 -12.69 -9.76 3.11
N PRO A 104 -13.73 -10.54 2.74
CA PRO A 104 -13.65 -11.99 2.74
C PRO A 104 -12.82 -12.53 1.58
N GLY A 105 -12.35 -13.76 1.72
CA GLY A 105 -11.69 -14.50 0.64
C GLY A 105 -10.17 -14.57 0.73
N ARG A 106 -9.56 -14.05 1.79
CA ARG A 106 -8.11 -14.14 1.99
C ARG A 106 -7.66 -15.57 2.24
N LYS A 107 -6.66 -16.00 1.48
CA LYS A 107 -5.94 -17.26 1.75
C LYS A 107 -4.88 -17.03 2.82
N THR A 108 -4.66 -18.01 3.68
CA THR A 108 -3.76 -17.91 4.84
C THR A 108 -2.28 -17.77 4.48
N ASP A 109 -1.87 -18.18 3.27
CA ASP A 109 -0.49 -18.12 2.77
C ASP A 109 -0.15 -16.79 2.07
N VAL A 110 -1.11 -15.88 1.95
CA VAL A 110 -0.92 -14.58 1.30
C VAL A 110 -0.49 -13.54 2.36
N SER A 111 0.63 -12.85 2.11
CA SER A 111 1.09 -11.78 3.00
C SER A 111 0.11 -10.61 3.05
N ASP A 112 0.19 -9.80 4.12
CA ASP A 112 -0.66 -8.62 4.27
C ASP A 112 -0.48 -7.64 3.10
N ALA A 113 0.76 -7.41 2.68
CA ALA A 113 1.05 -6.52 1.56
C ALA A 113 0.47 -7.03 0.24
N GLN A 114 0.58 -8.34 -0.04
CA GLN A 114 -0.02 -8.94 -1.23
C GLN A 114 -1.54 -8.85 -1.21
N TRP A 115 -2.13 -9.09 -0.05
CA TRP A 115 -3.58 -9.00 0.11
C TRP A 115 -4.07 -7.56 -0.15
N LEU A 116 -3.42 -6.57 0.44
CA LEU A 116 -3.70 -5.16 0.18
C LEU A 116 -3.58 -4.81 -1.31
N GLN A 117 -2.52 -5.28 -1.94
CA GLN A 117 -2.30 -5.03 -3.37
C GLN A 117 -3.45 -5.58 -4.21
N ARG A 118 -3.90 -6.80 -3.94
CA ARG A 118 -5.04 -7.41 -4.63
C ARG A 118 -6.33 -6.63 -4.40
N LEU A 119 -6.61 -6.29 -3.14
CA LEU A 119 -7.81 -5.52 -2.80
C LEU A 119 -7.83 -4.17 -3.50
N HIS A 120 -6.69 -3.49 -3.54
CA HIS A 120 -6.58 -2.20 -4.21
C HIS A 120 -6.77 -2.33 -5.72
N SER A 121 -6.16 -3.33 -6.33
CA SER A 121 -6.26 -3.54 -7.78
C SER A 121 -7.70 -3.78 -8.24
N TYR A 122 -8.53 -4.42 -7.40
CA TYR A 122 -9.95 -4.67 -7.69
C TYR A 122 -10.89 -3.59 -7.15
N GLY A 123 -10.36 -2.52 -6.55
CA GLY A 123 -11.18 -1.42 -6.02
C GLY A 123 -12.02 -1.78 -4.81
N LEU A 124 -11.60 -2.76 -4.01
CA LEU A 124 -12.38 -3.28 -2.87
C LEU A 124 -12.11 -2.55 -1.55
N LEU A 125 -11.17 -1.60 -1.52
CA LEU A 125 -10.82 -0.82 -0.33
C LEU A 125 -11.60 0.50 -0.32
N ARG A 126 -12.90 0.44 -0.09
CA ARG A 126 -13.81 1.59 -0.15
C ARG A 126 -13.58 2.62 0.94
N ALA A 127 -13.01 2.20 2.08
CA ALA A 127 -12.70 3.09 3.20
C ALA A 127 -11.34 3.79 3.06
N SER A 128 -10.60 3.52 1.98
CA SER A 128 -9.34 4.20 1.72
C SER A 128 -9.57 5.67 1.35
N PHE A 129 -8.65 6.52 1.75
CA PHE A 129 -8.71 7.95 1.43
C PHE A 129 -7.36 8.45 0.91
N ARG A 130 -7.40 9.57 0.19
CA ARG A 130 -6.20 10.23 -0.31
C ARG A 130 -5.84 11.36 0.65
N PRO A 131 -4.66 11.30 1.33
CA PRO A 131 -4.30 12.28 2.36
C PRO A 131 -3.84 13.64 1.82
N LYS A 132 -4.33 14.06 0.66
CA LYS A 132 -4.04 15.38 0.09
C LYS A 132 -4.68 16.49 0.93
N GLY A 133 -3.89 17.45 1.34
CA GLY A 133 -4.34 18.61 2.12
C GLY A 133 -4.33 18.42 3.63
N GLN A 134 -4.29 17.19 4.13
CA GLN A 134 -4.23 16.92 5.57
C GLN A 134 -2.80 16.74 6.10
N ILE A 135 -1.83 16.64 5.21
CA ILE A 135 -0.44 16.34 5.58
C ILE A 135 0.19 17.47 6.40
N ALA A 136 -0.10 18.72 6.08
CA ALA A 136 0.44 19.84 6.83
C ALA A 136 0.00 19.80 8.30
N GLU A 137 -1.26 19.46 8.56
CA GLU A 137 -1.80 19.32 9.91
C GLU A 137 -1.17 18.11 10.62
N LEU A 138 -1.04 16.98 9.93
CA LEU A 138 -0.42 15.78 10.47
C LEU A 138 1.06 15.99 10.77
N ARG A 139 1.79 16.70 9.91
CA ARG A 139 3.19 17.08 10.16
C ARG A 139 3.32 17.94 11.40
N ALA A 140 2.46 18.94 11.55
CA ALA A 140 2.44 19.81 12.72
C ALA A 140 2.17 18.99 14.00
N TYR A 141 1.22 18.06 13.95
CA TYR A 141 0.90 17.17 15.06
C TYR A 141 2.09 16.27 15.43
N VAL A 142 2.75 15.66 14.45
CA VAL A 142 3.90 14.78 14.67
C VAL A 142 5.07 15.57 15.27
N ARG A 143 5.37 16.76 14.75
CA ARG A 143 6.42 17.64 15.29
C ARG A 143 6.13 18.04 16.72
N GLN A 144 4.89 18.38 17.03
CA GLN A 144 4.48 18.75 18.40
C GLN A 144 4.64 17.57 19.35
N ARG A 145 4.26 16.35 18.91
CA ARG A 145 4.44 15.12 19.67
C ARG A 145 5.93 14.83 19.92
N GLU A 146 6.75 14.98 18.90
CA GLU A 146 8.21 14.79 19.03
C GLU A 146 8.84 15.80 19.99
N ARG A 147 8.41 17.07 19.95
CA ARG A 147 8.86 18.08 20.91
C ARG A 147 8.49 17.73 22.33
N LEU A 148 7.28 17.24 22.56
CA LEU A 148 6.81 16.84 23.89
C LEU A 148 7.58 15.63 24.41
N LEU A 149 7.90 14.66 23.54
CA LEU A 149 8.67 13.48 23.89
C LEU A 149 10.17 13.78 23.98
N GLY A 150 10.69 14.70 23.19
CA GLY A 150 12.10 15.12 23.18
C GLY A 150 12.48 16.11 24.26
N ALA A 151 11.51 16.72 24.96
CA ALA A 151 11.73 17.66 26.06
C ALA A 151 11.96 16.95 27.42
N VAL A 152 12.00 15.63 27.39
CA VAL A 152 12.29 14.79 28.59
C VAL A 152 13.81 14.40 28.60
#